data_13d9c1c8bd3e2e2da18a5684461c2e89
#
_entry.id   13d9c1c8bd3e2e2da18a5684461c2e89
#
_cell.length_a   1.000
_cell.length_b   1.000
_cell.length_c   1.000
_cell.angle_alpha   90.00
_cell.angle_beta   90.00
_cell.angle_gamma   90.00
#
_symmetry.space_group_name_H-M   'P 1'
#
loop_
_entity.id
_entity.type
_entity.pdbx_description
1 polymer ?
#
loop_
_entity_poly.entity_id
_entity_poly.type
_entity_poly.pdbx_seq_one_letter_code
_entity_poly.pdbx_strand_id
1 'polypeptide(L)'
;MDTDEWGIARRYCDAENCWHEISAETQQRVLQAMGVGPADRPQAADPVRVVRPGEQPALGSGSLTLEDGTTLAIRDRLPPDMPLGYHRFAPDGGGQPVLLIVSPGKCLLPPAGGHWCWAAQLYAARSAESWGIGDLGDLRRLARWSASQGAGLLLINPLGAVAPRTPQQSSPYYPGSRRFRNPLYLRIEEVPGAAKLGDELTRLVAAGHALNQTSRIDRDAIFALKQQALERLWPLFAGDKRFDHYCREQGAELEQFAAFCTLNEQLGPDWHVWPSQYRRPDSPAIAAWINEHRDRVRYHQWLQWLIDEQLARASAEISVMHDLPIGVDPGGADAWAWQDILAQGCSVGAPPDMYNTQGQDWGLPPFIPHKLRECGYQPVVKTLRAVLRHAGALRIDHVMGLFRLFWIPHGMGPQHGAFVRYKADELLAIVALESHRAGAFVVGEDLGTVEMGVREQLAERNVLSYRLLWFETTPPRDYPQLAMVAVTTHDLPTIAGLWSGEDLAAQVRIGLKPSAAAMQQIKDRLAHGGGLPGDTPTEKVIERAYMLLAESPSLIVAATLEDALAVRERTNMPGTVEQWPNWSIPLPGGLEALEASPLAARIAAVLSVRAASKRQ
;
A
#
# COMPACT_ATOMS: atom_id res chain seq x y z
N MET A 1 13.69 13.20 -19.34
CA MET A 1 12.55 12.89 -20.25
C MET A 1 11.95 14.20 -20.75
N ASP A 2 11.75 14.34 -22.05
CA ASP A 2 11.12 15.52 -22.66
C ASP A 2 9.59 15.42 -22.46
N THR A 3 9.00 16.45 -21.83
CA THR A 3 7.57 16.51 -21.52
C THR A 3 6.96 17.79 -22.09
N ASP A 4 5.65 17.79 -22.28
CA ASP A 4 4.92 19.02 -22.50
C ASP A 4 4.77 19.87 -21.23
N GLU A 5 4.06 20.97 -21.32
CA GLU A 5 3.83 21.92 -20.21
C GLU A 5 2.99 21.32 -19.05
N TRP A 6 2.23 20.24 -19.30
CA TRP A 6 1.40 19.54 -18.33
C TRP A 6 2.08 18.30 -17.73
N GLY A 7 3.33 18.02 -18.14
CA GLY A 7 4.13 16.90 -17.66
C GLY A 7 3.92 15.59 -18.41
N ILE A 8 3.20 15.61 -19.54
CA ILE A 8 3.02 14.42 -20.39
C ILE A 8 4.29 14.21 -21.20
N ALA A 9 4.88 13.02 -21.11
CA ALA A 9 6.05 12.66 -21.89
C ALA A 9 5.72 12.64 -23.39
N ARG A 10 6.61 13.17 -24.21
CA ARG A 10 6.49 13.10 -25.68
C ARG A 10 6.91 11.74 -26.22
N ARG A 11 7.79 11.06 -25.51
CA ARG A 11 8.29 9.71 -25.81
C ARG A 11 8.79 9.02 -24.54
N TYR A 12 8.85 7.72 -24.57
CA TYR A 12 9.48 6.93 -23.50
C TYR A 12 10.38 5.84 -24.07
N CYS A 13 11.32 5.39 -23.26
CA CYS A 13 12.16 4.25 -23.54
C CYS A 13 11.63 3.05 -22.76
N ASP A 14 11.43 1.91 -23.40
CA ASP A 14 11.01 0.67 -22.78
C ASP A 14 12.20 -0.10 -22.15
N ALA A 15 11.92 -1.28 -21.62
CA ALA A 15 12.93 -2.13 -21.00
C ALA A 15 13.97 -2.71 -21.99
N GLU A 16 13.69 -2.70 -23.29
CA GLU A 16 14.58 -3.13 -24.37
C GLU A 16 15.40 -1.97 -24.96
N ASN A 17 15.33 -0.78 -24.34
CA ASN A 17 15.93 0.47 -24.82
C ASN A 17 15.36 0.96 -26.17
N CYS A 18 14.15 0.56 -26.53
CA CYS A 18 13.44 1.08 -27.68
C CYS A 18 12.66 2.35 -27.32
N TRP A 19 12.73 3.36 -28.21
CA TRP A 19 11.99 4.61 -28.02
C TRP A 19 10.62 4.53 -28.68
N HIS A 20 9.59 4.91 -27.93
CA HIS A 20 8.20 4.98 -28.36
C HIS A 20 7.72 6.43 -28.32
N GLU A 21 7.30 6.95 -29.47
CA GLU A 21 6.67 8.28 -29.56
C GLU A 21 5.21 8.18 -29.11
N ILE A 22 4.77 9.18 -28.34
CA ILE A 22 3.38 9.25 -27.89
C ILE A 22 2.51 9.84 -28.99
N SER A 23 1.41 9.15 -29.34
CA SER A 23 0.49 9.63 -30.37
C SER A 23 -0.24 10.92 -29.95
N ALA A 24 -0.60 11.77 -30.92
CA ALA A 24 -1.40 12.96 -30.64
C ALA A 24 -2.76 12.61 -30.02
N GLU A 25 -3.35 11.46 -30.39
CA GLU A 25 -4.60 10.97 -29.80
C GLU A 25 -4.42 10.64 -28.32
N THR A 26 -3.36 9.90 -27.95
CA THR A 26 -3.03 9.60 -26.55
C THR A 26 -2.86 10.89 -25.74
N GLN A 27 -2.04 11.84 -26.24
CA GLN A 27 -1.82 13.11 -25.56
C GLN A 27 -3.14 13.88 -25.35
N GLN A 28 -3.98 13.96 -26.38
CA GLN A 28 -5.27 14.65 -26.29
C GLN A 28 -6.20 14.00 -25.26
N ARG A 29 -6.30 12.67 -25.21
CA ARG A 29 -7.12 11.95 -24.23
C ARG A 29 -6.62 12.12 -22.81
N VAL A 30 -5.30 12.12 -22.60
CA VAL A 30 -4.70 12.38 -21.28
C VAL A 30 -5.00 13.81 -20.84
N LEU A 31 -4.84 14.82 -21.69
CA LEU A 31 -5.20 16.21 -21.40
C LEU A 31 -6.69 16.34 -21.04
N GLN A 32 -7.56 15.69 -21.82
CA GLN A 32 -8.99 15.66 -21.53
C GLN A 32 -9.30 15.04 -20.16
N ALA A 33 -8.63 13.93 -19.81
CA ALA A 33 -8.77 13.29 -18.50
C ALA A 33 -8.24 14.16 -17.35
N MET A 34 -7.25 15.04 -17.63
CA MET A 34 -6.78 16.06 -16.68
C MET A 34 -7.76 17.24 -16.54
N GLY A 35 -8.78 17.34 -17.39
CA GLY A 35 -9.69 18.47 -17.46
C GLY A 35 -9.07 19.72 -18.11
N VAL A 36 -8.08 19.52 -18.99
CA VAL A 36 -7.34 20.59 -19.67
C VAL A 36 -7.88 20.81 -21.07
N GLY A 37 -8.32 22.03 -21.35
CA GLY A 37 -8.76 22.47 -22.68
C GLY A 37 -7.62 23.07 -23.52
N PRO A 38 -7.84 23.24 -24.84
CA PRO A 38 -6.80 23.75 -25.76
C PRO A 38 -6.29 25.16 -25.43
N ALA A 39 -7.10 25.96 -24.73
CA ALA A 39 -6.76 27.33 -24.34
C ALA A 39 -6.10 27.44 -22.96
N ASP A 40 -6.14 26.36 -22.19
CA ASP A 40 -5.61 26.38 -20.82
C ASP A 40 -4.09 26.42 -20.82
N ARG A 41 -3.55 27.07 -19.81
CA ARG A 41 -2.11 27.15 -19.56
C ARG A 41 -1.83 26.82 -18.10
N PRO A 42 -0.71 26.15 -17.77
CA PRO A 42 -0.30 25.96 -16.38
C PRO A 42 -0.21 27.29 -15.64
N GLN A 43 -0.54 27.27 -14.35
CA GLN A 43 -0.42 28.47 -13.51
C GLN A 43 1.03 28.97 -13.49
N ALA A 44 1.22 30.27 -13.70
CA ALA A 44 2.55 30.90 -13.67
C ALA A 44 3.15 30.95 -12.26
N ALA A 45 2.31 31.08 -11.22
CA ALA A 45 2.74 31.09 -9.83
C ALA A 45 2.83 29.66 -9.27
N ASP A 46 3.92 29.38 -8.56
CA ASP A 46 4.11 28.08 -7.92
C ASP A 46 3.30 28.00 -6.61
N PRO A 47 2.24 27.18 -6.51
CA PRO A 47 1.35 27.13 -5.35
C PRO A 47 1.98 26.40 -4.14
N VAL A 48 3.13 25.74 -4.34
CA VAL A 48 3.79 24.93 -3.31
C VAL A 48 5.29 25.24 -3.27
N ARG A 49 5.84 25.38 -2.08
CA ARG A 49 7.28 25.55 -1.87
C ARG A 49 7.77 24.64 -0.76
N VAL A 50 8.75 23.83 -1.05
CA VAL A 50 9.46 23.02 -0.06
C VAL A 50 10.55 23.85 0.60
N VAL A 51 10.62 23.78 1.93
CA VAL A 51 11.60 24.48 2.77
C VAL A 51 12.25 23.47 3.72
N ARG A 52 13.55 23.55 3.88
CA ARG A 52 14.29 22.75 4.86
C ARG A 52 14.48 23.55 6.16
N PRO A 53 14.65 22.87 7.30
CA PRO A 53 14.97 23.54 8.56
C PRO A 53 16.19 24.48 8.42
N GLY A 54 16.06 25.71 8.88
CA GLY A 54 17.10 26.74 8.78
C GLY A 54 17.14 27.53 7.48
N GLU A 55 16.43 27.12 6.44
CA GLU A 55 16.31 27.90 5.20
C GLU A 55 15.42 29.13 5.41
N GLN A 56 15.84 30.27 4.86
CA GLN A 56 15.14 31.55 4.96
C GLN A 56 14.82 32.09 3.55
N PRO A 57 13.91 31.43 2.80
CA PRO A 57 13.54 31.92 1.48
C PRO A 57 12.87 33.30 1.58
N ALA A 58 13.12 34.14 0.59
CA ALA A 58 12.36 35.37 0.43
C ALA A 58 10.92 35.05 0.02
N LEU A 59 9.96 35.64 0.75
CA LEU A 59 8.52 35.49 0.53
C LEU A 59 7.85 36.84 0.24
N GLY A 60 8.51 37.97 0.59
CA GLY A 60 7.90 39.27 0.64
C GLY A 60 7.04 39.46 1.91
N SER A 61 6.27 40.55 1.94
CA SER A 61 5.36 40.82 3.06
C SER A 61 4.07 40.02 2.94
N GLY A 62 3.59 39.53 4.09
CA GLY A 62 2.36 38.74 4.13
C GLY A 62 2.10 38.10 5.48
N SER A 63 1.03 37.31 5.51
CA SER A 63 0.61 36.53 6.68
C SER A 63 0.91 35.04 6.48
N LEU A 64 1.59 34.42 7.44
CA LEU A 64 1.88 32.99 7.46
C LEU A 64 1.03 32.33 8.54
N THR A 65 0.12 31.46 8.12
CA THR A 65 -0.65 30.60 9.03
C THR A 65 0.04 29.26 9.15
N LEU A 66 0.48 28.91 10.35
CA LEU A 66 1.06 27.62 10.67
C LEU A 66 0.00 26.52 10.66
N GLU A 67 0.43 25.27 10.61
CA GLU A 67 -0.48 24.12 10.60
C GLU A 67 -1.35 24.01 11.87
N ASP A 68 -0.86 24.49 13.00
CA ASP A 68 -1.60 24.58 14.28
C ASP A 68 -2.58 25.76 14.38
N GLY A 69 -2.66 26.58 13.31
CA GLY A 69 -3.51 27.77 13.24
C GLY A 69 -2.85 29.06 13.73
N THR A 70 -1.63 29.00 14.30
CA THR A 70 -0.87 30.19 14.70
C THR A 70 -0.55 31.05 13.48
N THR A 71 -0.71 32.37 13.59
CA THR A 71 -0.43 33.30 12.50
C THR A 71 0.78 34.20 12.82
N LEU A 72 1.70 34.29 11.86
CA LEU A 72 2.92 35.10 11.93
C LEU A 72 2.91 36.16 10.81
N ALA A 73 3.33 37.38 11.12
CA ALA A 73 3.57 38.41 10.10
C ALA A 73 4.97 38.21 9.48
N ILE A 74 5.05 38.04 8.18
CA ILE A 74 6.30 37.96 7.43
C ILE A 74 6.52 39.31 6.72
N ARG A 75 7.71 39.87 6.84
CA ARG A 75 8.06 41.16 6.19
C ARG A 75 8.86 40.96 4.89
N ASP A 76 9.75 39.96 4.85
CA ASP A 76 10.63 39.68 3.70
C ASP A 76 10.96 38.19 3.61
N ARG A 77 11.53 37.61 4.67
CA ARG A 77 12.04 36.24 4.68
C ARG A 77 11.36 35.38 5.74
N LEU A 78 11.32 34.09 5.46
CA LEU A 78 10.88 33.09 6.42
C LEU A 78 11.84 33.06 7.63
N PRO A 79 11.36 32.98 8.88
CA PRO A 79 12.21 32.74 10.06
C PRO A 79 12.99 31.42 9.96
N PRO A 80 14.21 31.33 10.53
CA PRO A 80 15.04 30.12 10.44
C PRO A 80 14.52 28.96 11.29
N ASP A 81 13.74 29.24 12.32
CA ASP A 81 13.26 28.31 13.34
C ASP A 81 11.82 27.83 13.07
N MET A 82 11.45 27.72 11.79
CA MET A 82 10.15 27.24 11.40
C MET A 82 9.89 25.79 11.83
N PRO A 83 8.75 25.50 12.48
CA PRO A 83 8.40 24.13 12.81
C PRO A 83 8.16 23.30 11.56
N LEU A 84 8.44 21.99 11.64
CA LEU A 84 8.07 21.04 10.59
C LEU A 84 6.55 21.03 10.40
N GLY A 85 6.10 21.12 9.14
CA GLY A 85 4.65 21.16 8.90
C GLY A 85 4.25 21.72 7.54
N TYR A 86 2.93 21.85 7.38
CA TYR A 86 2.28 22.43 6.21
C TYR A 86 1.72 23.81 6.59
N HIS A 87 2.39 24.86 6.14
CA HIS A 87 2.03 26.24 6.49
C HIS A 87 1.51 26.97 5.27
N ARG A 88 0.64 27.94 5.45
CA ARG A 88 0.03 28.70 4.35
C ARG A 88 0.47 30.15 4.42
N PHE A 89 1.21 30.61 3.42
CA PHE A 89 1.61 32.00 3.26
C PHE A 89 0.63 32.74 2.34
N ALA A 90 0.08 33.85 2.80
CA ALA A 90 -0.78 34.75 2.03
C ALA A 90 -0.05 36.10 1.84
N PRO A 91 0.35 36.49 0.60
CA PRO A 91 1.02 37.76 0.33
C PRO A 91 0.08 38.96 0.55
N ASP A 92 0.57 40.06 1.11
CA ASP A 92 -0.21 41.32 1.31
C ASP A 92 -0.67 41.95 0.00
N GLY A 93 0.03 41.71 -1.10
CA GLY A 93 -0.29 42.26 -2.43
C GLY A 93 -1.44 41.56 -3.17
N GLY A 94 -2.19 40.64 -2.52
CA GLY A 94 -3.32 39.93 -3.15
C GLY A 94 -2.92 38.81 -4.11
N GLY A 95 -1.68 38.27 -4.00
CA GLY A 95 -1.23 37.10 -4.72
C GLY A 95 -1.89 35.81 -4.22
N GLN A 96 -1.77 34.72 -4.99
CA GLN A 96 -2.26 33.42 -4.56
C GLN A 96 -1.52 32.92 -3.31
N PRO A 97 -2.20 32.31 -2.34
CA PRO A 97 -1.56 31.70 -1.19
C PRO A 97 -0.63 30.58 -1.62
N VAL A 98 0.53 30.49 -0.96
CA VAL A 98 1.54 29.46 -1.20
C VAL A 98 1.55 28.48 -0.03
N LEU A 99 1.49 27.18 -0.31
CA LEU A 99 1.74 26.13 0.68
C LEU A 99 3.24 26.02 0.91
N LEU A 100 3.68 26.22 2.14
CA LEU A 100 5.06 25.93 2.56
C LEU A 100 5.10 24.56 3.23
N ILE A 101 5.85 23.63 2.63
CA ILE A 101 6.13 22.32 3.21
C ILE A 101 7.49 22.39 3.91
N VAL A 102 7.49 22.61 5.22
CA VAL A 102 8.72 22.58 6.02
C VAL A 102 9.01 21.14 6.39
N SER A 103 9.98 20.55 5.67
CA SER A 103 10.28 19.12 5.74
C SER A 103 11.72 18.86 6.20
N PRO A 104 11.98 17.78 6.98
CA PRO A 104 13.35 17.38 7.35
C PRO A 104 14.19 16.98 6.11
N GLY A 105 13.56 16.77 4.97
CA GLY A 105 14.19 16.46 3.70
C GLY A 105 14.65 15.00 3.53
N LYS A 106 14.72 14.23 4.62
CA LYS A 106 15.05 12.78 4.62
C LYS A 106 14.09 12.05 5.54
N CYS A 107 13.72 10.81 5.17
CA CYS A 107 12.97 9.91 6.04
C CYS A 107 13.85 9.45 7.23
N LEU A 108 13.21 8.95 8.27
CA LEU A 108 13.91 8.23 9.32
C LEU A 108 14.57 6.96 8.75
N LEU A 109 15.67 6.56 9.32
CA LEU A 109 16.29 5.26 9.06
C LEU A 109 15.81 4.24 10.10
N PRO A 110 15.83 2.94 9.78
CA PRO A 110 15.68 1.91 10.79
C PRO A 110 16.68 2.13 11.94
N PRO A 111 16.35 1.68 13.17
CA PRO A 111 17.32 1.71 14.28
C PRO A 111 18.64 1.06 13.88
N ALA A 112 19.74 1.43 14.54
CA ALA A 112 21.05 0.87 14.24
C ALA A 112 21.09 -0.66 14.44
N GLY A 113 21.81 -1.36 13.56
CA GLY A 113 21.91 -2.81 13.52
C GLY A 113 21.17 -3.41 12.31
N GLY A 114 21.55 -4.64 11.92
CA GLY A 114 20.84 -5.35 10.85
C GLY A 114 19.47 -5.84 11.34
N HIS A 115 18.44 -5.54 10.57
CA HIS A 115 17.10 -6.02 10.88
C HIS A 115 16.68 -7.12 9.89
N TRP A 116 15.76 -7.96 10.33
CA TRP A 116 15.05 -8.87 9.44
C TRP A 116 13.57 -8.90 9.81
N CYS A 117 12.72 -9.28 8.86
CA CYS A 117 11.28 -9.38 9.04
C CYS A 117 10.71 -10.63 8.36
N TRP A 118 9.58 -11.08 8.88
CA TRP A 118 8.66 -11.88 8.09
C TRP A 118 7.82 -10.97 7.20
N ALA A 119 7.61 -11.39 5.94
CA ALA A 119 6.64 -10.80 5.03
C ALA A 119 5.43 -11.75 4.96
N ALA A 120 4.27 -11.24 5.34
CA ALA A 120 3.05 -12.01 5.53
C ALA A 120 1.90 -11.49 4.69
N GLN A 121 1.19 -12.38 4.03
CA GLN A 121 -0.14 -12.11 3.55
C GLN A 121 -1.13 -12.41 4.69
N LEU A 122 -1.54 -11.37 5.44
CA LEU A 122 -2.35 -11.56 6.65
C LEU A 122 -3.61 -12.38 6.37
N TYR A 123 -4.31 -12.10 5.26
CA TYR A 123 -5.52 -12.87 4.90
C TYR A 123 -5.25 -14.38 4.76
N ALA A 124 -4.04 -14.78 4.38
CA ALA A 124 -3.64 -16.18 4.23
C ALA A 124 -3.20 -16.82 5.56
N ALA A 125 -2.77 -16.03 6.54
CA ALA A 125 -2.21 -16.46 7.82
C ALA A 125 -3.32 -16.79 8.84
N ARG A 126 -4.12 -17.82 8.55
CA ARG A 126 -5.21 -18.29 9.40
C ARG A 126 -4.68 -19.06 10.61
N SER A 127 -5.42 -19.04 11.72
CA SER A 127 -5.26 -19.95 12.86
C SER A 127 -6.54 -20.79 13.06
N ALA A 128 -6.52 -21.70 14.02
CA ALA A 128 -7.71 -22.44 14.41
C ALA A 128 -8.86 -21.53 14.89
N GLU A 129 -8.52 -20.33 15.38
CA GLU A 129 -9.48 -19.32 15.87
C GLU A 129 -10.01 -18.39 14.78
N SER A 130 -9.47 -18.43 13.55
CA SER A 130 -9.89 -17.57 12.45
C SER A 130 -11.24 -17.98 11.89
N TRP A 131 -11.95 -17.02 11.29
CA TRP A 131 -13.19 -17.26 10.55
C TRP A 131 -12.92 -17.32 9.04
N GLY A 132 -12.11 -18.28 8.60
CA GLY A 132 -11.78 -18.51 7.20
C GLY A 132 -10.74 -17.56 6.59
N ILE A 133 -10.34 -16.52 7.31
CA ILE A 133 -9.35 -15.51 6.89
C ILE A 133 -8.50 -15.11 8.09
N GLY A 134 -7.21 -14.89 7.89
CA GLY A 134 -6.36 -14.32 8.94
C GLY A 134 -6.81 -12.89 9.28
N ASP A 135 -6.91 -12.58 10.57
CA ASP A 135 -7.45 -11.33 11.09
C ASP A 135 -6.48 -10.62 12.07
N LEU A 136 -6.92 -9.56 12.74
CA LEU A 136 -6.07 -8.77 13.64
C LEU A 136 -5.70 -9.53 14.93
N GLY A 137 -6.47 -10.55 15.34
CA GLY A 137 -6.08 -11.49 16.38
C GLY A 137 -4.93 -12.38 15.92
N ASP A 138 -5.00 -12.86 14.68
CA ASP A 138 -3.91 -13.64 14.04
C ASP A 138 -2.68 -12.77 13.81
N LEU A 139 -2.85 -11.51 13.40
CA LEU A 139 -1.74 -10.56 13.30
C LEU A 139 -1.02 -10.40 14.64
N ARG A 140 -1.75 -10.24 15.74
CA ARG A 140 -1.15 -10.12 17.08
C ARG A 140 -0.39 -11.39 17.48
N ARG A 141 -0.95 -12.58 17.19
CA ARG A 141 -0.28 -13.86 17.42
C ARG A 141 0.99 -13.98 16.59
N LEU A 142 0.91 -13.69 15.30
CA LEU A 142 2.05 -13.71 14.39
C LEU A 142 3.13 -12.70 14.79
N ALA A 143 2.74 -11.51 15.27
CA ALA A 143 3.65 -10.48 15.77
C ALA A 143 4.46 -10.99 16.99
N ARG A 144 3.80 -11.60 17.97
CA ARG A 144 4.46 -12.20 19.14
C ARG A 144 5.42 -13.31 18.74
N TRP A 145 4.97 -14.21 17.87
CA TRP A 145 5.81 -15.31 17.38
C TRP A 145 7.02 -14.76 16.62
N SER A 146 6.83 -13.80 15.72
CA SER A 146 7.91 -13.17 14.97
C SER A 146 8.96 -12.54 15.89
N ALA A 147 8.52 -11.79 16.91
CA ALA A 147 9.41 -11.20 17.91
C ALA A 147 10.18 -12.29 18.69
N SER A 148 9.52 -13.40 19.07
CA SER A 148 10.17 -14.53 19.76
C SER A 148 11.24 -15.22 18.91
N GLN A 149 11.11 -15.15 17.58
CA GLN A 149 12.11 -15.67 16.62
C GLN A 149 13.27 -14.68 16.37
N GLY A 150 13.23 -13.47 16.96
CA GLY A 150 14.26 -12.45 16.80
C GLY A 150 14.04 -11.51 15.60
N ALA A 151 12.87 -11.56 14.96
CA ALA A 151 12.50 -10.57 13.96
C ALA A 151 12.37 -9.16 14.59
N GLY A 152 12.78 -8.13 13.87
CA GLY A 152 12.66 -6.73 14.32
C GLY A 152 11.38 -6.06 13.85
N LEU A 153 10.70 -6.63 12.84
CA LEU A 153 9.46 -6.10 12.27
C LEU A 153 8.69 -7.18 11.50
N LEU A 154 7.47 -6.87 11.13
CA LEU A 154 6.57 -7.72 10.35
C LEU A 154 5.97 -6.90 9.20
N LEU A 155 6.25 -7.27 7.95
CA LEU A 155 5.62 -6.68 6.76
C LEU A 155 4.28 -7.39 6.49
N ILE A 156 3.22 -6.61 6.27
CA ILE A 156 1.90 -7.15 5.94
C ILE A 156 1.34 -6.53 4.64
N ASN A 157 0.43 -7.26 4.00
CA ASN A 157 -0.31 -6.75 2.84
C ASN A 157 -1.16 -5.51 3.20
N PRO A 158 -1.59 -4.70 2.19
CA PRO A 158 -2.52 -3.60 2.43
C PRO A 158 -3.82 -4.05 3.14
N LEU A 159 -4.28 -3.25 4.10
CA LEU A 159 -5.52 -3.51 4.86
C LEU A 159 -6.67 -2.58 4.44
N GLY A 160 -6.61 -1.97 3.26
CA GLY A 160 -7.55 -0.97 2.80
C GLY A 160 -9.00 -1.47 2.75
N ALA A 161 -9.94 -0.57 3.05
CA ALA A 161 -11.37 -0.87 3.03
C ALA A 161 -11.85 -1.17 1.60
N VAL A 162 -12.79 -2.10 1.49
CA VAL A 162 -13.52 -2.42 0.25
C VAL A 162 -15.00 -2.07 0.41
N ALA A 163 -15.79 -2.21 -0.65
CA ALA A 163 -17.24 -1.98 -0.59
C ALA A 163 -17.89 -2.89 0.48
N PRO A 164 -18.82 -2.35 1.31
CA PRO A 164 -19.44 -3.11 2.40
C PRO A 164 -20.59 -4.01 1.89
N ARG A 165 -20.30 -4.80 0.87
CA ARG A 165 -21.27 -5.68 0.19
C ARG A 165 -20.58 -6.78 -0.59
N THR A 166 -21.30 -7.80 -1.00
CA THR A 166 -20.82 -8.85 -1.90
C THR A 166 -21.01 -8.47 -3.38
N PRO A 167 -20.13 -8.95 -4.31
CA PRO A 167 -18.94 -9.73 -4.00
C PRO A 167 -17.84 -8.88 -3.35
N GLN A 168 -17.09 -9.50 -2.43
CA GLN A 168 -15.96 -8.85 -1.77
C GLN A 168 -14.71 -8.85 -2.67
N GLN A 169 -14.04 -7.70 -2.78
CA GLN A 169 -12.78 -7.59 -3.51
C GLN A 169 -11.71 -8.48 -2.87
N SER A 170 -11.08 -9.34 -3.68
CA SER A 170 -10.04 -10.25 -3.20
C SER A 170 -8.66 -9.59 -3.13
N SER A 171 -8.33 -8.71 -4.10
CA SER A 171 -7.02 -8.06 -4.15
C SER A 171 -6.88 -6.98 -3.08
N PRO A 172 -5.86 -7.06 -2.20
CA PRO A 172 -5.55 -5.99 -1.26
C PRO A 172 -4.97 -4.74 -1.94
N TYR A 173 -4.55 -4.87 -3.21
CA TYR A 173 -4.00 -3.77 -4.01
C TYR A 173 -5.05 -3.02 -4.84
N TYR A 174 -6.33 -3.40 -4.70
CA TYR A 174 -7.46 -2.72 -5.34
C TYR A 174 -8.51 -2.27 -4.31
N PRO A 175 -8.09 -1.50 -3.27
CA PRO A 175 -9.00 -1.09 -2.20
C PRO A 175 -9.93 0.04 -2.65
N GLY A 176 -11.14 0.09 -2.10
CA GLY A 176 -12.04 1.23 -2.23
C GLY A 176 -11.57 2.47 -1.44
N SER A 177 -10.75 2.26 -0.40
CA SER A 177 -10.08 3.33 0.35
C SER A 177 -8.73 2.88 0.88
N ARG A 178 -7.72 3.77 0.77
CA ARG A 178 -6.40 3.61 1.41
C ARG A 178 -6.34 4.24 2.80
N ARG A 179 -7.32 5.07 3.15
CA ARG A 179 -7.40 5.76 4.44
C ARG A 179 -8.09 4.94 5.53
N PHE A 180 -9.04 4.12 5.14
CA PHE A 180 -9.85 3.31 6.04
C PHE A 180 -9.55 1.82 5.85
N ARG A 181 -9.91 1.01 6.85
CA ARG A 181 -9.51 -0.40 6.92
C ARG A 181 -10.69 -1.33 6.64
N ASN A 182 -10.39 -2.53 6.12
CA ASN A 182 -11.38 -3.55 5.79
C ASN A 182 -11.88 -4.26 7.06
N PRO A 183 -13.19 -4.20 7.39
CA PRO A 183 -13.77 -4.86 8.55
C PRO A 183 -13.64 -6.40 8.55
N LEU A 184 -13.32 -7.03 7.44
CA LEU A 184 -13.03 -8.47 7.38
C LEU A 184 -11.86 -8.88 8.29
N TYR A 185 -10.94 -7.95 8.61
CA TYR A 185 -9.82 -8.22 9.50
C TYR A 185 -10.16 -8.13 10.99
N LEU A 186 -11.41 -7.79 11.38
CA LEU A 186 -11.83 -7.81 12.80
C LEU A 186 -11.88 -9.24 13.37
N ARG A 187 -11.28 -9.44 14.55
CA ARG A 187 -11.54 -10.60 15.40
C ARG A 187 -12.83 -10.34 16.17
N ILE A 188 -13.89 -11.10 15.86
CA ILE A 188 -15.24 -10.85 16.40
C ILE A 188 -15.30 -11.07 17.90
N GLU A 189 -14.64 -12.12 18.41
CA GLU A 189 -14.61 -12.47 19.83
C GLU A 189 -13.96 -11.38 20.70
N GLU A 190 -13.12 -10.54 20.10
CA GLU A 190 -12.46 -9.40 20.77
C GLU A 190 -13.25 -8.09 20.71
N VAL A 191 -14.41 -8.10 20.04
CA VAL A 191 -15.28 -6.91 20.00
C VAL A 191 -15.93 -6.70 21.38
N PRO A 192 -15.87 -5.48 21.94
CA PRO A 192 -16.49 -5.21 23.24
C PRO A 192 -17.97 -5.61 23.27
N GLY A 193 -18.32 -6.47 24.20
CA GLY A 193 -19.69 -6.99 24.34
C GLY A 193 -19.97 -8.28 23.57
N ALA A 194 -19.02 -8.87 22.84
CA ALA A 194 -19.20 -10.12 22.10
C ALA A 194 -19.79 -11.24 22.96
N ALA A 195 -19.31 -11.42 24.18
CA ALA A 195 -19.81 -12.42 25.12
C ALA A 195 -21.31 -12.28 25.46
N LYS A 196 -21.91 -11.10 25.28
CA LYS A 196 -23.36 -10.89 25.49
C LYS A 196 -24.24 -11.60 24.48
N LEU A 197 -23.70 -12.04 23.34
CA LEU A 197 -24.43 -12.84 22.36
C LEU A 197 -24.65 -14.29 22.79
N GLY A 198 -23.92 -14.78 23.82
CA GLY A 198 -24.11 -16.12 24.39
C GLY A 198 -24.05 -17.24 23.34
N ASP A 199 -25.10 -18.07 23.27
CA ASP A 199 -25.19 -19.21 22.34
C ASP A 199 -25.16 -18.78 20.86
N GLU A 200 -25.59 -17.55 20.54
CA GLU A 200 -25.50 -17.04 19.18
C GLU A 200 -24.04 -16.82 18.76
N LEU A 201 -23.20 -16.25 19.64
CA LEU A 201 -21.76 -16.14 19.37
C LEU A 201 -21.15 -17.53 19.17
N THR A 202 -21.47 -18.50 20.01
CA THR A 202 -20.95 -19.87 19.91
C THR A 202 -21.28 -20.49 18.54
N ARG A 203 -22.50 -20.28 18.03
CA ARG A 203 -22.90 -20.76 16.71
C ARG A 203 -22.16 -20.06 15.56
N LEU A 204 -22.00 -18.73 15.64
CA LEU A 204 -21.30 -17.95 14.64
C LEU A 204 -19.81 -18.29 14.61
N VAL A 205 -19.17 -18.46 15.78
CA VAL A 205 -17.78 -18.92 15.91
C VAL A 205 -17.60 -20.29 15.25
N ALA A 206 -18.48 -21.26 15.57
CA ALA A 206 -18.42 -22.58 14.97
C ALA A 206 -18.56 -22.54 13.42
N ALA A 207 -19.48 -21.71 12.90
CA ALA A 207 -19.63 -21.51 11.46
C ALA A 207 -18.40 -20.83 10.84
N GLY A 208 -17.83 -19.83 11.52
CA GLY A 208 -16.60 -19.16 11.10
C GLY A 208 -15.40 -20.12 11.04
N HIS A 209 -15.18 -20.91 12.11
CA HIS A 209 -14.11 -21.91 12.16
C HIS A 209 -14.27 -22.99 11.07
N ALA A 210 -15.49 -23.36 10.70
CA ALA A 210 -15.73 -24.30 9.60
C ALA A 210 -15.17 -23.79 8.26
N LEU A 211 -15.14 -22.47 8.03
CA LEU A 211 -14.53 -21.87 6.83
C LEU A 211 -13.01 -22.05 6.75
N ASN A 212 -12.34 -22.37 7.87
CA ASN A 212 -10.91 -22.70 7.84
C ASN A 212 -10.60 -24.00 7.09
N GLN A 213 -11.60 -24.86 6.89
CA GLN A 213 -11.44 -26.13 6.18
C GLN A 213 -11.49 -25.96 4.64
N THR A 214 -11.84 -24.78 4.14
CA THR A 214 -11.88 -24.51 2.71
C THR A 214 -10.47 -24.37 2.14
N SER A 215 -10.27 -24.92 0.94
CA SER A 215 -9.00 -24.81 0.21
C SER A 215 -8.73 -23.41 -0.35
N ARG A 216 -9.76 -22.57 -0.38
CA ARG A 216 -9.71 -21.17 -0.81
C ARG A 216 -10.43 -20.27 0.19
N ILE A 217 -9.98 -19.02 0.30
CA ILE A 217 -10.61 -18.03 1.18
C ILE A 217 -11.88 -17.51 0.53
N ASP A 218 -13.03 -17.85 1.09
CA ASP A 218 -14.35 -17.38 0.65
C ASP A 218 -14.71 -16.10 1.41
N ARG A 219 -14.31 -14.94 0.83
CA ARG A 219 -14.57 -13.64 1.44
C ARG A 219 -16.03 -13.28 1.57
N ASP A 220 -16.88 -13.76 0.67
CA ASP A 220 -18.33 -13.48 0.71
C ASP A 220 -18.99 -14.20 1.88
N ALA A 221 -18.68 -15.49 2.08
CA ALA A 221 -19.16 -16.23 3.24
C ALA A 221 -18.64 -15.64 4.57
N ILE A 222 -17.35 -15.25 4.61
CA ILE A 222 -16.74 -14.61 5.78
C ILE A 222 -17.41 -13.27 6.07
N PHE A 223 -17.62 -12.44 5.04
CA PHE A 223 -18.29 -11.15 5.16
C PHE A 223 -19.69 -11.31 5.74
N ALA A 224 -20.49 -12.23 5.20
CA ALA A 224 -21.85 -12.48 5.67
C ALA A 224 -21.88 -12.86 7.16
N LEU A 225 -20.99 -13.76 7.61
CA LEU A 225 -20.93 -14.18 9.02
C LEU A 225 -20.45 -13.04 9.94
N LYS A 226 -19.38 -12.33 9.56
CA LYS A 226 -18.86 -11.24 10.39
C LYS A 226 -19.84 -10.06 10.43
N GLN A 227 -20.47 -9.73 9.31
CA GLN A 227 -21.54 -8.72 9.27
C GLN A 227 -22.69 -9.09 10.20
N GLN A 228 -23.18 -10.34 10.14
CA GLN A 228 -24.25 -10.81 11.04
C GLN A 228 -23.87 -10.61 12.50
N ALA A 229 -22.64 -10.97 12.91
CA ALA A 229 -22.17 -10.78 14.26
C ALA A 229 -22.09 -9.29 14.65
N LEU A 230 -21.52 -8.45 13.80
CA LEU A 230 -21.32 -7.03 14.06
C LEU A 230 -22.66 -6.27 14.12
N GLU A 231 -23.63 -6.61 13.27
CA GLU A 231 -24.98 -6.04 13.33
C GLU A 231 -25.76 -6.44 14.61
N ARG A 232 -25.49 -7.61 15.17
CA ARG A 232 -26.04 -8.02 16.48
C ARG A 232 -25.35 -7.32 17.65
N LEU A 233 -24.07 -6.99 17.51
CA LEU A 233 -23.29 -6.33 18.54
C LEU A 233 -23.55 -4.83 18.61
N TRP A 234 -23.83 -4.18 17.48
CA TRP A 234 -24.04 -2.74 17.42
C TRP A 234 -25.13 -2.24 18.38
N PRO A 235 -26.34 -2.79 18.45
CA PRO A 235 -27.37 -2.38 19.39
C PRO A 235 -27.00 -2.61 20.87
N LEU A 236 -26.02 -3.49 21.14
CA LEU A 236 -25.52 -3.77 22.50
C LEU A 236 -24.39 -2.83 22.92
N PHE A 237 -23.91 -2.00 22.00
CA PHE A 237 -22.86 -1.04 22.24
C PHE A 237 -23.43 0.18 22.99
N ALA A 238 -23.09 0.29 24.28
CA ALA A 238 -23.59 1.34 25.17
C ALA A 238 -22.85 2.68 25.03
N GLY A 239 -21.94 2.81 24.02
CA GLY A 239 -21.04 3.94 23.87
C GLY A 239 -19.70 3.72 24.60
N ASP A 240 -18.67 4.43 24.14
CA ASP A 240 -17.34 4.47 24.74
C ASP A 240 -16.71 5.85 24.46
N LYS A 241 -16.13 6.47 25.51
CA LYS A 241 -15.46 7.78 25.35
C LYS A 241 -14.29 7.73 24.38
N ARG A 242 -13.62 6.58 24.22
CA ARG A 242 -12.55 6.38 23.24
C ARG A 242 -13.11 6.40 21.82
N PHE A 243 -14.27 5.79 21.59
CA PHE A 243 -14.97 5.87 20.32
C PHE A 243 -15.34 7.31 19.96
N ASP A 244 -15.90 8.07 20.91
CA ASP A 244 -16.23 9.47 20.67
C ASP A 244 -14.98 10.33 20.46
N HIS A 245 -13.87 10.00 21.10
CA HIS A 245 -12.57 10.66 20.86
C HIS A 245 -12.07 10.34 19.44
N TYR A 246 -12.08 9.07 19.04
CA TYR A 246 -11.70 8.63 17.70
C TYR A 246 -12.53 9.33 16.62
N CYS A 247 -13.85 9.43 16.78
CA CYS A 247 -14.70 10.13 15.83
C CYS A 247 -14.34 11.62 15.71
N ARG A 248 -14.01 12.30 16.83
CA ARG A 248 -13.57 13.70 16.80
C ARG A 248 -12.20 13.87 16.15
N GLU A 249 -11.28 12.97 16.44
CA GLU A 249 -9.92 12.97 15.88
C GLU A 249 -9.95 12.76 14.35
N GLN A 250 -10.71 11.76 13.88
CA GLN A 250 -10.86 11.45 12.46
C GLN A 250 -11.76 12.46 11.72
N GLY A 251 -12.63 13.15 12.43
CA GLY A 251 -13.43 14.27 11.95
C GLY A 251 -14.34 13.96 10.77
N ALA A 252 -14.50 14.96 9.90
CA ALA A 252 -15.41 14.91 8.75
C ALA A 252 -15.07 13.79 7.73
N GLU A 253 -13.83 13.36 7.69
CA GLU A 253 -13.41 12.31 6.73
C GLU A 253 -13.94 10.94 7.09
N LEU A 254 -13.96 10.62 8.38
CA LEU A 254 -14.58 9.38 8.86
C LEU A 254 -16.10 9.41 8.67
N GLU A 255 -16.74 10.57 8.88
CA GLU A 255 -18.16 10.73 8.64
C GLU A 255 -18.51 10.59 7.15
N GLN A 256 -17.70 11.20 6.27
CA GLN A 256 -17.85 11.09 4.82
C GLN A 256 -17.66 9.64 4.32
N PHE A 257 -16.64 8.93 4.83
CA PHE A 257 -16.43 7.51 4.53
C PHE A 257 -17.61 6.65 4.99
N ALA A 258 -18.10 6.87 6.21
CA ALA A 258 -19.25 6.15 6.75
C ALA A 258 -20.53 6.45 5.97
N ALA A 259 -20.71 7.69 5.50
CA ALA A 259 -21.81 8.06 4.61
C ALA A 259 -21.70 7.35 3.25
N PHE A 260 -20.50 7.28 2.67
CA PHE A 260 -20.27 6.49 1.44
C PHE A 260 -20.66 5.02 1.65
N CYS A 261 -20.25 4.41 2.77
CA CYS A 261 -20.62 3.02 3.07
C CYS A 261 -22.13 2.82 3.13
N THR A 262 -22.86 3.71 3.83
CA THR A 262 -24.33 3.64 3.89
C THR A 262 -25.01 3.84 2.54
N LEU A 263 -24.53 4.77 1.73
CA LEU A 263 -25.01 4.98 0.36
C LEU A 263 -24.76 3.75 -0.51
N ASN A 264 -23.54 3.18 -0.42
CA ASN A 264 -23.15 1.99 -1.18
C ASN A 264 -24.02 0.78 -0.86
N GLU A 265 -24.37 0.57 0.42
CA GLU A 265 -25.30 -0.49 0.84
C GLU A 265 -26.68 -0.35 0.20
N GLN A 266 -27.19 0.87 0.07
CA GLN A 266 -28.56 1.11 -0.42
C GLN A 266 -28.64 1.34 -1.93
N LEU A 267 -27.67 2.05 -2.52
CA LEU A 267 -27.72 2.49 -3.91
C LEU A 267 -26.89 1.63 -4.87
N GLY A 268 -26.02 0.76 -4.34
CA GLY A 268 -25.19 -0.12 -5.17
C GLY A 268 -23.71 0.29 -5.21
N PRO A 269 -22.85 -0.56 -5.85
CA PRO A 269 -21.41 -0.46 -5.74
C PRO A 269 -20.79 0.72 -6.52
N ASP A 270 -21.48 1.21 -7.54
CA ASP A 270 -20.94 2.22 -8.45
C ASP A 270 -21.63 3.58 -8.21
N TRP A 271 -20.89 4.48 -7.56
CA TRP A 271 -21.36 5.84 -7.27
C TRP A 271 -21.60 6.69 -8.53
N HIS A 272 -21.04 6.32 -9.68
CA HIS A 272 -21.25 7.04 -10.93
C HIS A 272 -22.70 6.95 -11.43
N VAL A 273 -23.40 5.87 -11.06
CA VAL A 273 -24.80 5.65 -11.43
C VAL A 273 -25.79 5.99 -10.30
N TRP A 274 -25.34 6.44 -9.13
CA TRP A 274 -26.23 6.89 -8.05
C TRP A 274 -27.09 8.08 -8.51
N PRO A 275 -28.19 8.39 -7.84
CA PRO A 275 -28.91 9.63 -8.05
C PRO A 275 -27.99 10.84 -7.98
N SER A 276 -28.13 11.80 -8.89
CA SER A 276 -27.16 12.90 -9.10
C SER A 276 -26.82 13.67 -7.82
N GLN A 277 -27.77 13.80 -6.91
CA GLN A 277 -27.60 14.46 -5.62
C GLN A 277 -26.63 13.76 -4.66
N TYR A 278 -26.33 12.47 -4.86
CA TYR A 278 -25.43 11.68 -4.01
C TYR A 278 -24.09 11.38 -4.68
N ARG A 279 -23.92 11.74 -5.97
CA ARG A 279 -22.65 11.51 -6.67
C ARG A 279 -21.53 12.39 -6.16
N ARG A 280 -21.88 13.55 -5.58
CA ARG A 280 -20.89 14.49 -5.06
C ARG A 280 -20.86 14.48 -3.53
N PRO A 281 -19.66 14.31 -2.92
CA PRO A 281 -19.53 14.25 -1.46
C PRO A 281 -19.84 15.56 -0.74
N ASP A 282 -19.72 16.69 -1.43
CA ASP A 282 -19.99 18.04 -0.95
C ASP A 282 -21.45 18.51 -1.16
N SER A 283 -22.29 17.64 -1.72
CA SER A 283 -23.70 17.94 -1.94
C SER A 283 -24.46 18.12 -0.61
N PRO A 284 -25.37 19.12 -0.49
CA PRO A 284 -26.23 19.26 0.69
C PRO A 284 -27.09 18.01 0.98
N ALA A 285 -27.40 17.20 -0.05
CA ALA A 285 -28.12 15.94 0.12
C ALA A 285 -27.34 14.91 0.95
N ILE A 286 -26.00 14.96 0.94
CA ILE A 286 -25.18 14.08 1.79
C ILE A 286 -25.34 14.43 3.26
N ALA A 287 -25.34 15.71 3.63
CA ALA A 287 -25.59 16.11 5.01
C ALA A 287 -26.98 15.70 5.49
N ALA A 288 -28.01 15.83 4.62
CA ALA A 288 -29.37 15.34 4.91
C ALA A 288 -29.37 13.81 5.09
N TRP A 289 -28.71 13.08 4.21
CA TRP A 289 -28.56 11.62 4.28
C TRP A 289 -27.91 11.16 5.59
N ILE A 290 -26.79 11.79 5.99
CA ILE A 290 -26.11 11.50 7.25
C ILE A 290 -27.05 11.68 8.45
N ASN A 291 -27.86 12.74 8.45
CA ASN A 291 -28.80 12.99 9.53
C ASN A 291 -29.95 11.97 9.57
N GLU A 292 -30.47 11.59 8.42
CA GLU A 292 -31.54 10.60 8.29
C GLU A 292 -31.05 9.18 8.65
N HIS A 293 -29.81 8.84 8.27
CA HIS A 293 -29.22 7.51 8.47
C HIS A 293 -28.15 7.49 9.57
N ARG A 294 -28.26 8.40 10.56
CA ARG A 294 -27.24 8.64 11.59
C ARG A 294 -26.79 7.38 12.32
N ASP A 295 -27.70 6.47 12.64
CA ASP A 295 -27.37 5.20 13.32
C ASP A 295 -26.47 4.32 12.45
N ARG A 296 -26.79 4.18 11.15
CA ARG A 296 -25.98 3.38 10.23
C ARG A 296 -24.63 4.02 9.93
N VAL A 297 -24.56 5.35 9.82
CA VAL A 297 -23.31 6.10 9.71
C VAL A 297 -22.43 5.85 10.95
N ARG A 298 -23.00 5.93 12.15
CA ARG A 298 -22.26 5.65 13.39
C ARG A 298 -21.83 4.19 13.50
N TYR A 299 -22.58 3.24 12.97
CA TYR A 299 -22.15 1.84 12.86
C TYR A 299 -20.86 1.71 12.04
N HIS A 300 -20.76 2.33 10.86
CA HIS A 300 -19.54 2.28 10.05
C HIS A 300 -18.36 3.02 10.71
N GLN A 301 -18.61 4.10 11.44
CA GLN A 301 -17.57 4.76 12.25
C GLN A 301 -17.08 3.83 13.37
N TRP A 302 -17.99 3.10 14.02
CA TRP A 302 -17.67 2.13 15.07
C TRP A 302 -16.83 0.96 14.53
N LEU A 303 -17.11 0.45 13.34
CA LEU A 303 -16.28 -0.57 12.70
C LEU A 303 -14.83 -0.10 12.54
N GLN A 304 -14.63 1.13 12.09
CA GLN A 304 -13.29 1.70 11.92
C GLN A 304 -12.57 1.88 13.26
N TRP A 305 -13.27 2.31 14.30
CA TRP A 305 -12.72 2.38 15.65
C TRP A 305 -12.30 1.00 16.18
N LEU A 306 -13.12 -0.02 15.99
CA LEU A 306 -12.78 -1.39 16.42
C LEU A 306 -11.50 -1.89 15.75
N ILE A 307 -11.36 -1.64 14.45
CA ILE A 307 -10.16 -2.01 13.69
C ILE A 307 -8.93 -1.26 14.23
N ASP A 308 -9.06 0.04 14.47
CA ASP A 308 -7.98 0.87 15.02
C ASP A 308 -7.50 0.34 16.38
N GLU A 309 -8.42 -0.01 17.28
CA GLU A 309 -8.12 -0.59 18.59
C GLU A 309 -7.43 -1.98 18.48
N GLN A 310 -7.90 -2.84 17.55
CA GLN A 310 -7.29 -4.16 17.38
C GLN A 310 -5.93 -4.08 16.71
N LEU A 311 -5.78 -3.21 15.70
CA LEU A 311 -4.50 -2.98 15.03
C LEU A 311 -3.45 -2.38 15.98
N ALA A 312 -3.84 -1.41 16.81
CA ALA A 312 -2.97 -0.84 17.84
C ALA A 312 -2.40 -1.93 18.78
N ARG A 313 -3.26 -2.88 19.21
CA ARG A 313 -2.83 -4.01 20.06
C ARG A 313 -1.87 -4.95 19.35
N ALA A 314 -2.07 -5.22 18.07
CA ALA A 314 -1.18 -6.08 17.30
C ALA A 314 0.17 -5.40 17.06
N SER A 315 0.17 -4.11 16.72
CA SER A 315 1.38 -3.32 16.47
C SER A 315 2.20 -3.01 17.73
N ALA A 316 1.64 -3.21 18.92
CA ALA A 316 2.38 -3.10 20.18
C ALA A 316 3.32 -4.28 20.44
N GLU A 317 3.13 -5.43 19.79
CA GLU A 317 3.94 -6.63 19.98
C GLU A 317 5.26 -6.61 19.18
N ILE A 318 5.22 -6.03 17.99
CA ILE A 318 6.36 -5.84 17.11
C ILE A 318 6.10 -4.63 16.19
N SER A 319 7.15 -4.02 15.68
CA SER A 319 7.02 -2.98 14.65
C SER A 319 6.38 -3.56 13.38
N VAL A 320 5.25 -3.01 12.94
CA VAL A 320 4.57 -3.46 11.72
C VAL A 320 4.91 -2.52 10.56
N MET A 321 5.36 -3.11 9.45
CA MET A 321 5.50 -2.40 8.17
C MET A 321 4.20 -2.57 7.39
N HIS A 322 3.49 -1.46 7.21
CA HIS A 322 2.31 -1.43 6.36
C HIS A 322 2.71 -1.29 4.89
N ASP A 323 1.88 -1.82 4.00
CA ASP A 323 2.04 -1.69 2.56
C ASP A 323 1.00 -0.71 2.00
N LEU A 324 1.47 0.29 1.25
CA LEU A 324 0.63 1.30 0.62
C LEU A 324 0.47 0.99 -0.87
N PRO A 325 -0.72 0.56 -1.33
CA PRO A 325 -0.98 0.31 -2.74
C PRO A 325 -0.96 1.61 -3.55
N ILE A 326 -0.67 1.49 -4.85
CA ILE A 326 -0.47 2.62 -5.76
C ILE A 326 -1.72 3.49 -5.94
N GLY A 327 -2.91 2.89 -5.89
CA GLY A 327 -4.17 3.57 -6.16
C GLY A 327 -5.37 2.97 -5.42
N VAL A 328 -6.55 3.32 -5.90
CA VAL A 328 -7.84 2.88 -5.36
C VAL A 328 -8.80 2.47 -6.47
N ASP A 329 -9.77 1.64 -6.14
CA ASP A 329 -10.91 1.32 -6.99
C ASP A 329 -11.62 2.62 -7.45
N PRO A 330 -11.84 2.84 -8.77
CA PRO A 330 -12.59 3.99 -9.26
C PRO A 330 -14.04 4.08 -8.72
N GLY A 331 -14.65 2.95 -8.36
CA GLY A 331 -15.96 2.89 -7.67
C GLY A 331 -15.87 3.09 -6.15
N GLY A 332 -14.67 3.22 -5.58
CA GLY A 332 -14.43 3.25 -4.15
C GLY A 332 -14.66 4.59 -3.47
N ALA A 333 -14.61 4.58 -2.14
CA ALA A 333 -14.85 5.74 -1.28
C ALA A 333 -13.84 6.87 -1.50
N ASP A 334 -12.55 6.55 -1.70
CA ASP A 334 -11.54 7.57 -1.95
C ASP A 334 -11.70 8.19 -3.35
N ALA A 335 -12.10 7.41 -4.36
CA ALA A 335 -12.39 7.93 -5.68
C ALA A 335 -13.62 8.86 -5.68
N TRP A 336 -14.67 8.50 -4.94
CA TRP A 336 -15.83 9.36 -4.74
C TRP A 336 -15.47 10.66 -4.00
N ALA A 337 -14.66 10.56 -2.94
CA ALA A 337 -14.26 11.72 -2.14
C ALA A 337 -13.37 12.69 -2.92
N TRP A 338 -12.55 12.19 -3.83
CA TRP A 338 -11.52 12.96 -4.55
C TRP A 338 -11.74 12.99 -6.06
N GLN A 339 -13.00 12.81 -6.50
CA GLN A 339 -13.36 12.70 -7.92
C GLN A 339 -12.86 13.86 -8.79
N ASP A 340 -12.73 15.09 -8.23
CA ASP A 340 -12.26 16.26 -8.96
C ASP A 340 -10.73 16.29 -9.16
N ILE A 341 -10.00 15.46 -8.41
CA ILE A 341 -8.53 15.41 -8.39
C ILE A 341 -8.01 14.16 -9.12
N LEU A 342 -8.86 13.15 -9.32
CA LEU A 342 -8.53 11.93 -10.03
C LEU A 342 -8.91 12.01 -11.51
N ALA A 343 -8.06 11.49 -12.38
CA ALA A 343 -8.31 11.44 -13.82
C ALA A 343 -9.19 10.22 -14.16
N GLN A 344 -10.50 10.39 -14.05
CA GLN A 344 -11.49 9.33 -14.28
C GLN A 344 -11.51 8.76 -15.72
N GLY A 345 -10.87 9.45 -16.68
CA GLY A 345 -10.75 9.00 -18.07
C GLY A 345 -9.51 8.17 -18.37
N CYS A 346 -8.66 7.92 -17.37
CA CYS A 346 -7.42 7.15 -17.50
C CYS A 346 -7.25 6.19 -16.35
N SER A 347 -6.47 5.14 -16.57
CA SER A 347 -5.97 4.23 -15.53
C SER A 347 -4.44 4.24 -15.46
N VAL A 348 -3.91 3.86 -14.30
CA VAL A 348 -2.48 3.60 -14.11
C VAL A 348 -2.14 2.21 -14.61
N GLY A 349 -0.96 2.05 -15.20
CA GLY A 349 -0.44 0.76 -15.62
C GLY A 349 1.06 0.78 -15.88
N ALA A 350 1.52 -0.14 -16.71
CA ALA A 350 2.90 -0.24 -17.16
C ALA A 350 2.95 -0.51 -18.68
N PRO A 351 3.94 0.04 -19.39
CA PRO A 351 4.15 -0.28 -20.79
C PRO A 351 4.55 -1.74 -20.98
N PRO A 352 4.46 -2.29 -22.21
CA PRO A 352 4.99 -3.60 -22.53
C PRO A 352 6.44 -3.76 -22.12
N ASP A 353 6.79 -4.94 -21.56
CA ASP A 353 8.13 -5.32 -21.16
C ASP A 353 8.43 -6.81 -21.49
N MET A 354 9.65 -7.27 -21.18
CA MET A 354 10.07 -8.65 -21.46
C MET A 354 9.29 -9.73 -20.67
N TYR A 355 8.66 -9.36 -19.54
CA TYR A 355 7.86 -10.25 -18.71
C TYR A 355 6.37 -10.16 -19.04
N ASN A 356 5.92 -8.99 -19.51
CA ASN A 356 4.54 -8.74 -19.91
C ASN A 356 4.49 -7.96 -21.24
N THR A 357 4.55 -8.73 -22.34
CA THR A 357 4.63 -8.18 -23.70
C THR A 357 3.39 -7.39 -24.16
N GLN A 358 2.28 -7.46 -23.42
CA GLN A 358 1.07 -6.68 -23.68
C GLN A 358 0.99 -5.40 -22.85
N GLY A 359 1.93 -5.21 -21.89
CA GLY A 359 1.81 -4.20 -20.86
C GLY A 359 0.73 -4.55 -19.82
N GLN A 360 0.51 -3.65 -18.88
CA GLN A 360 -0.44 -3.86 -17.79
C GLN A 360 -1.33 -2.63 -17.63
N ASP A 361 -2.63 -2.86 -17.47
CA ASP A 361 -3.60 -1.86 -17.03
C ASP A 361 -4.12 -2.30 -15.64
N TRP A 362 -3.88 -1.46 -14.62
CA TRP A 362 -4.26 -1.80 -13.25
C TRP A 362 -5.65 -1.28 -12.87
N GLY A 363 -6.31 -0.52 -13.77
CA GLY A 363 -7.67 -0.03 -13.57
C GLY A 363 -7.82 1.05 -12.48
N LEU A 364 -6.72 1.65 -12.03
CA LEU A 364 -6.69 2.60 -10.92
C LEU A 364 -6.59 4.03 -11.46
N PRO A 365 -7.50 4.96 -11.14
CA PRO A 365 -7.44 6.34 -11.63
C PRO A 365 -6.24 7.09 -11.00
N PRO A 366 -5.37 7.72 -11.80
CA PRO A 366 -4.25 8.49 -11.28
C PRO A 366 -4.67 9.87 -10.77
N PHE A 367 -3.91 10.44 -9.83
CA PHE A 367 -4.07 11.84 -9.44
C PHE A 367 -3.61 12.80 -10.54
N ILE A 368 -4.39 13.83 -10.81
CA ILE A 368 -4.07 14.90 -11.75
C ILE A 368 -3.01 15.81 -11.12
N PRO A 369 -1.77 15.93 -11.69
CA PRO A 369 -0.65 16.56 -10.99
C PRO A 369 -0.90 18.02 -10.58
N HIS A 370 -1.47 18.87 -11.45
CA HIS A 370 -1.73 20.26 -11.12
C HIS A 370 -2.82 20.41 -10.06
N LYS A 371 -3.92 19.65 -10.15
CA LYS A 371 -5.00 19.69 -9.16
C LYS A 371 -4.56 19.17 -7.80
N LEU A 372 -3.68 18.14 -7.79
CA LEU A 372 -3.08 17.64 -6.55
C LEU A 372 -2.25 18.70 -5.84
N ARG A 373 -1.52 19.55 -6.59
CA ARG A 373 -0.78 20.70 -6.04
C ARG A 373 -1.71 21.81 -5.58
N GLU A 374 -2.74 22.15 -6.35
CA GLU A 374 -3.75 23.16 -6.02
C GLU A 374 -4.46 22.88 -4.69
N CYS A 375 -4.78 21.60 -4.41
CA CYS A 375 -5.37 21.19 -3.13
C CYS A 375 -4.33 20.99 -2.01
N GLY A 376 -3.06 21.37 -2.23
CA GLY A 376 -1.99 21.28 -1.23
C GLY A 376 -1.64 19.84 -0.86
N TYR A 377 -1.72 18.90 -1.80
CA TYR A 377 -1.42 17.48 -1.59
C TYR A 377 -2.28 16.79 -0.51
N GLN A 378 -3.40 17.35 -0.12
CA GLN A 378 -4.23 16.84 0.97
C GLN A 378 -4.55 15.32 0.84
N PRO A 379 -4.89 14.77 -0.35
CA PRO A 379 -5.12 13.33 -0.49
C PRO A 379 -3.89 12.48 -0.15
N VAL A 380 -2.69 12.92 -0.54
CA VAL A 380 -1.44 12.21 -0.24
C VAL A 380 -1.10 12.27 1.25
N VAL A 381 -1.17 13.47 1.85
CA VAL A 381 -0.91 13.69 3.28
C VAL A 381 -1.85 12.84 4.13
N LYS A 382 -3.15 12.87 3.84
CA LYS A 382 -4.18 12.12 4.57
C LYS A 382 -4.01 10.61 4.42
N THR A 383 -3.66 10.15 3.22
CA THR A 383 -3.37 8.73 2.99
C THR A 383 -2.15 8.28 3.78
N LEU A 384 -1.04 9.02 3.74
CA LEU A 384 0.16 8.68 4.49
C LEU A 384 -0.10 8.64 6.00
N ARG A 385 -0.78 9.65 6.56
CA ARG A 385 -1.16 9.68 7.99
C ARG A 385 -2.02 8.48 8.39
N ALA A 386 -2.99 8.13 7.56
CA ALA A 386 -3.87 6.99 7.83
C ALA A 386 -3.12 5.65 7.77
N VAL A 387 -2.25 5.43 6.77
CA VAL A 387 -1.50 4.18 6.62
C VAL A 387 -0.41 4.07 7.68
N LEU A 388 0.24 5.18 8.04
CA LEU A 388 1.29 5.23 9.06
C LEU A 388 0.74 5.13 10.50
N ARG A 389 -0.57 5.22 10.71
CA ARG A 389 -1.18 5.06 12.02
C ARG A 389 -0.92 3.62 12.52
N HIS A 390 -0.25 3.50 13.67
CA HIS A 390 0.24 2.27 14.28
C HIS A 390 1.33 1.53 13.48
N ALA A 391 1.95 2.16 12.48
CA ALA A 391 3.04 1.58 11.71
C ALA A 391 4.40 1.99 12.28
N GLY A 392 5.37 1.08 12.28
CA GLY A 392 6.78 1.38 12.52
C GLY A 392 7.58 1.53 11.23
N ALA A 393 6.99 1.14 10.11
CA ALA A 393 7.55 1.31 8.76
C ALA A 393 6.46 1.34 7.69
N LEU A 394 6.81 1.83 6.51
CA LEU A 394 5.94 1.87 5.34
C LEU A 394 6.67 1.30 4.12
N ARG A 395 6.05 0.34 3.43
CA ARG A 395 6.41 0.02 2.04
C ARG A 395 5.50 0.82 1.11
N ILE A 396 6.08 1.56 0.19
CA ILE A 396 5.34 2.26 -0.88
C ILE A 396 5.43 1.39 -2.12
N ASP A 397 4.28 0.86 -2.54
CA ASP A 397 4.15 0.08 -3.76
C ASP A 397 4.37 1.00 -4.97
N HIS A 398 5.15 0.52 -5.95
CA HIS A 398 5.53 1.28 -7.14
C HIS A 398 5.97 2.72 -6.83
N VAL A 399 7.07 2.86 -6.06
CA VAL A 399 7.56 4.17 -5.58
C VAL A 399 7.88 5.15 -6.69
N MET A 400 8.10 4.66 -7.93
CA MET A 400 8.23 5.50 -9.13
C MET A 400 7.01 6.39 -9.35
N GLY A 401 5.86 6.05 -8.77
CA GLY A 401 4.64 6.87 -8.77
C GLY A 401 4.80 8.24 -8.11
N LEU A 402 5.83 8.44 -7.26
CA LEU A 402 6.21 9.76 -6.75
C LEU A 402 6.89 10.64 -7.82
N PHE A 403 7.40 10.05 -8.89
CA PHE A 403 8.12 10.73 -9.97
C PHE A 403 7.30 10.80 -11.25
N ARG A 404 6.72 9.69 -11.65
CA ARG A 404 5.89 9.54 -12.85
C ARG A 404 5.02 8.30 -12.78
N LEU A 405 3.85 8.35 -13.43
CA LEU A 405 2.98 7.20 -13.64
C LEU A 405 2.72 7.01 -15.13
N PHE A 406 2.56 5.76 -15.55
CA PHE A 406 2.13 5.44 -16.91
C PHE A 406 0.60 5.45 -16.95
N TRP A 407 0.04 6.39 -17.71
CA TRP A 407 -1.40 6.60 -17.85
C TRP A 407 -1.90 5.97 -19.14
N ILE A 408 -2.96 5.20 -19.03
CA ILE A 408 -3.62 4.53 -20.15
C ILE A 408 -5.01 5.13 -20.30
N PRO A 409 -5.30 5.84 -21.42
CA PRO A 409 -6.64 6.37 -21.66
C PRO A 409 -7.66 5.23 -21.79
N HIS A 410 -8.84 5.39 -21.21
CA HIS A 410 -9.88 4.38 -21.27
C HIS A 410 -10.25 4.02 -22.71
N GLY A 411 -10.38 2.73 -22.99
CA GLY A 411 -10.65 2.19 -24.33
C GLY A 411 -9.41 2.05 -25.22
N MET A 412 -8.21 2.41 -24.71
CA MET A 412 -6.93 2.14 -25.37
C MET A 412 -6.18 1.05 -24.60
N GLY A 413 -5.33 0.30 -25.30
CA GLY A 413 -4.48 -0.70 -24.63
C GLY A 413 -3.22 -0.07 -24.01
N PRO A 414 -2.49 -0.80 -23.14
CA PRO A 414 -1.27 -0.31 -22.49
C PRO A 414 -0.18 0.17 -23.47
N GLN A 415 -0.12 -0.39 -24.67
CA GLN A 415 0.80 0.04 -25.74
C GLN A 415 0.57 1.50 -26.21
N HIS A 416 -0.56 2.11 -25.86
CA HIS A 416 -0.94 3.48 -26.21
C HIS A 416 -0.94 4.42 -25.02
N GLY A 417 -0.33 4.03 -23.89
CA GLY A 417 -0.22 4.89 -22.71
C GLY A 417 0.90 5.93 -22.82
N ALA A 418 0.95 6.84 -21.88
CA ALA A 418 1.98 7.87 -21.74
C ALA A 418 2.42 8.04 -20.29
N PHE A 419 3.71 8.32 -20.07
CA PHE A 419 4.16 8.74 -18.74
C PHE A 419 3.74 10.19 -18.45
N VAL A 420 3.18 10.39 -17.26
CA VAL A 420 2.84 11.71 -16.71
C VAL A 420 3.69 11.96 -15.47
N ARG A 421 4.39 13.11 -15.44
CA ARG A 421 5.30 13.48 -14.35
C ARG A 421 4.58 14.16 -13.19
N TYR A 422 5.09 13.88 -12.01
CA TYR A 422 4.75 14.57 -10.76
C TYR A 422 5.93 15.41 -10.26
N LYS A 423 5.67 16.29 -9.29
CA LYS A 423 6.72 17.07 -8.62
C LYS A 423 7.34 16.22 -7.50
N ALA A 424 8.33 15.40 -7.88
CA ALA A 424 8.94 14.40 -7.00
C ALA A 424 9.51 15.02 -5.71
N ASP A 425 10.16 16.19 -5.80
CA ASP A 425 10.72 16.86 -4.63
C ASP A 425 9.67 17.24 -3.58
N GLU A 426 8.46 17.66 -4.03
CA GLU A 426 7.35 18.00 -3.14
C GLU A 426 6.78 16.74 -2.48
N LEU A 427 6.55 15.67 -3.26
CA LEU A 427 6.04 14.39 -2.76
C LEU A 427 7.04 13.71 -1.81
N LEU A 428 8.33 13.70 -2.14
CA LEU A 428 9.37 13.16 -1.26
C LEU A 428 9.52 13.97 0.03
N ALA A 429 9.33 15.30 -0.03
CA ALA A 429 9.32 16.15 1.16
C ALA A 429 8.15 15.81 2.09
N ILE A 430 6.96 15.52 1.52
CA ILE A 430 5.78 15.06 2.26
C ILE A 430 6.06 13.70 2.90
N VAL A 431 6.59 12.73 2.14
CA VAL A 431 6.94 11.41 2.66
C VAL A 431 7.93 11.52 3.83
N ALA A 432 8.97 12.36 3.70
CA ALA A 432 9.95 12.58 4.76
C ALA A 432 9.32 13.21 6.01
N LEU A 433 8.43 14.20 5.84
CA LEU A 433 7.74 14.84 6.95
C LEU A 433 6.83 13.86 7.70
N GLU A 434 6.01 13.10 6.98
CA GLU A 434 5.10 12.13 7.61
C GLU A 434 5.85 10.92 8.20
N SER A 435 7.01 10.52 7.63
CA SER A 435 7.95 9.56 8.24
C SER A 435 8.38 9.99 9.65
N HIS A 436 8.82 11.25 9.78
CA HIS A 436 9.24 11.80 11.08
C HIS A 436 8.09 11.90 12.08
N ARG A 437 6.90 12.32 11.64
CA ARG A 437 5.70 12.43 12.50
C ARG A 437 5.24 11.09 13.05
N ALA A 438 5.31 10.07 12.21
CA ALA A 438 4.91 8.71 12.60
C ALA A 438 6.01 7.95 13.35
N GLY A 439 7.27 8.43 13.33
CA GLY A 439 8.40 7.65 13.85
C GLY A 439 8.72 6.42 12.99
N ALA A 440 8.35 6.43 11.70
CA ALA A 440 8.41 5.28 10.80
C ALA A 440 9.42 5.51 9.66
N PHE A 441 10.20 4.50 9.31
CA PHE A 441 11.05 4.54 8.12
C PHE A 441 10.28 4.07 6.87
N VAL A 442 10.85 4.34 5.67
CA VAL A 442 10.17 4.09 4.41
C VAL A 442 11.01 3.20 3.49
N VAL A 443 10.37 2.21 2.90
CA VAL A 443 10.89 1.35 1.82
C VAL A 443 10.11 1.66 0.55
N GLY A 444 10.80 2.02 -0.52
CA GLY A 444 10.20 2.19 -1.83
C GLY A 444 10.36 0.94 -2.68
N GLU A 445 9.26 0.38 -3.18
CA GLU A 445 9.33 -0.68 -4.17
C GLU A 445 9.74 -0.06 -5.52
N ASP A 446 11.00 -0.28 -5.90
CA ASP A 446 11.66 0.24 -7.11
C ASP A 446 12.03 -0.87 -8.09
N LEU A 447 11.15 -1.87 -8.22
CA LEU A 447 11.29 -2.97 -9.17
C LEU A 447 10.84 -2.55 -10.59
N GLY A 448 11.30 -3.27 -11.60
CA GLY A 448 10.96 -2.99 -13.01
C GLY A 448 11.81 -1.89 -13.65
N THR A 449 11.23 -1.14 -14.60
CA THR A 449 11.93 -0.11 -15.38
C THR A 449 12.02 1.20 -14.60
N VAL A 450 13.14 1.43 -13.96
CA VAL A 450 13.43 2.63 -13.17
C VAL A 450 14.19 3.65 -14.01
N GLU A 451 13.71 4.89 -14.06
CA GLU A 451 14.39 5.99 -14.73
C GLU A 451 15.72 6.31 -14.04
N MET A 452 16.75 6.62 -14.82
CA MET A 452 18.07 7.00 -14.30
C MET A 452 17.97 8.18 -13.32
N GLY A 453 18.66 8.10 -12.19
CA GLY A 453 18.67 9.13 -11.14
C GLY A 453 17.53 8.98 -10.09
N VAL A 454 16.56 8.11 -10.29
CA VAL A 454 15.47 7.90 -9.32
C VAL A 454 15.98 7.21 -8.05
N ARG A 455 16.76 6.14 -8.20
CA ARG A 455 17.32 5.40 -7.06
C ARG A 455 18.26 6.25 -6.21
N GLU A 456 19.04 7.10 -6.84
CA GLU A 456 19.94 8.07 -6.17
C GLU A 456 19.12 9.08 -5.37
N GLN A 457 18.06 9.64 -5.95
CA GLN A 457 17.17 10.58 -5.26
C GLN A 457 16.44 9.91 -4.08
N LEU A 458 16.00 8.67 -4.22
CA LEU A 458 15.41 7.89 -3.11
C LEU A 458 16.42 7.68 -1.98
N ALA A 459 17.65 7.27 -2.32
CA ALA A 459 18.73 7.07 -1.34
C ALA A 459 19.13 8.37 -0.62
N GLU A 460 19.22 9.50 -1.34
CA GLU A 460 19.46 10.83 -0.77
C GLU A 460 18.39 11.25 0.24
N ARG A 461 17.15 10.74 0.09
CA ARG A 461 16.02 11.00 0.99
C ARG A 461 15.82 9.92 2.05
N ASN A 462 16.76 8.97 2.19
CA ASN A 462 16.69 7.83 3.10
C ASN A 462 15.45 6.94 2.85
N VAL A 463 14.94 6.88 1.62
CA VAL A 463 13.95 5.89 1.21
C VAL A 463 14.73 4.64 0.79
N LEU A 464 14.50 3.53 1.49
CA LEU A 464 15.21 2.28 1.22
C LEU A 464 14.72 1.69 -0.11
N SER A 465 15.66 1.24 -0.95
CA SER A 465 15.36 0.49 -2.18
C SER A 465 14.87 -0.93 -1.87
N TYR A 466 14.13 -1.57 -2.77
CA TYR A 466 13.72 -2.96 -2.62
C TYR A 466 14.48 -3.85 -3.61
N ARG A 467 15.31 -4.77 -3.12
CA ARG A 467 16.13 -5.66 -3.95
C ARG A 467 15.68 -7.11 -3.84
N LEU A 468 15.59 -7.78 -4.98
CA LEU A 468 15.15 -9.16 -5.05
C LEU A 468 16.24 -10.06 -5.60
N LEU A 469 16.48 -11.18 -4.93
CA LEU A 469 17.43 -12.22 -5.39
C LEU A 469 17.08 -12.71 -6.81
N TRP A 470 15.80 -12.73 -7.16
CA TRP A 470 15.34 -13.12 -8.49
C TRP A 470 15.80 -12.18 -9.62
N PHE A 471 15.99 -10.90 -9.33
CA PHE A 471 16.30 -9.89 -10.36
C PHE A 471 17.75 -9.42 -10.35
N GLU A 472 18.40 -9.42 -9.19
CA GLU A 472 19.77 -8.94 -9.09
C GLU A 472 20.76 -9.93 -9.72
N THR A 473 21.72 -9.41 -10.47
CA THR A 473 22.80 -10.19 -11.12
C THR A 473 24.07 -10.22 -10.29
N THR A 474 24.23 -9.29 -9.36
CA THR A 474 25.34 -9.23 -8.42
C THR A 474 25.06 -10.11 -7.20
N PRO A 475 26.09 -10.64 -6.52
CA PRO A 475 25.90 -11.43 -5.31
C PRO A 475 25.35 -10.56 -4.16
N PRO A 476 24.58 -11.11 -3.22
CA PRO A 476 23.95 -10.35 -2.12
C PRO A 476 24.92 -9.51 -1.27
N ARG A 477 26.18 -9.93 -1.10
CA ARG A 477 27.21 -9.17 -0.37
C ARG A 477 27.52 -7.80 -1.00
N ASP A 478 27.18 -7.61 -2.27
CA ASP A 478 27.42 -6.36 -3.02
C ASP A 478 26.15 -5.50 -3.16
N TYR A 479 25.04 -5.88 -2.52
CA TYR A 479 23.81 -5.10 -2.55
C TYR A 479 23.95 -3.79 -1.79
N PRO A 480 23.17 -2.75 -2.11
CA PRO A 480 23.26 -1.46 -1.42
C PRO A 480 22.86 -1.58 0.06
N GLN A 481 23.51 -0.79 0.91
CA GLN A 481 23.19 -0.73 2.34
C GLN A 481 21.79 -0.18 2.59
N LEU A 482 21.41 0.92 1.91
CA LEU A 482 20.08 1.54 2.02
C LEU A 482 19.04 0.75 1.23
N ALA A 483 18.82 -0.50 1.63
CA ALA A 483 17.84 -1.38 1.00
C ALA A 483 17.17 -2.33 2.00
N MET A 484 15.98 -2.78 1.61
CA MET A 484 15.36 -4.01 2.05
C MET A 484 15.58 -5.06 0.97
N VAL A 485 16.01 -6.26 1.34
CA VAL A 485 16.27 -7.35 0.40
C VAL A 485 15.36 -8.52 0.71
N ALA A 486 14.87 -9.19 -0.33
CA ALA A 486 14.07 -10.40 -0.24
C ALA A 486 14.46 -11.38 -1.36
N VAL A 487 13.98 -12.60 -1.29
CA VAL A 487 14.11 -13.55 -2.40
C VAL A 487 13.10 -13.19 -3.47
N THR A 488 11.87 -12.97 -3.09
CA THR A 488 10.68 -12.84 -3.94
C THR A 488 9.68 -11.82 -3.36
N THR A 489 8.60 -11.59 -4.10
CA THR A 489 7.40 -10.88 -3.65
C THR A 489 6.16 -11.76 -3.86
N HIS A 490 4.98 -11.27 -3.45
CA HIS A 490 3.69 -11.94 -3.69
C HIS A 490 3.33 -12.11 -5.18
N ASP A 491 3.96 -11.36 -6.08
CA ASP A 491 3.73 -11.39 -7.54
C ASP A 491 4.67 -12.33 -8.30
N LEU A 492 5.61 -12.92 -7.60
CA LEU A 492 6.67 -13.73 -8.19
C LEU A 492 6.62 -15.17 -7.65
N PRO A 493 7.31 -16.12 -8.30
CA PRO A 493 7.39 -17.49 -7.80
C PRO A 493 7.97 -17.55 -6.38
N THR A 494 7.42 -18.42 -5.54
CA THR A 494 8.10 -18.88 -4.33
C THR A 494 9.36 -19.66 -4.68
N ILE A 495 10.28 -19.81 -3.72
CA ILE A 495 11.47 -20.65 -3.96
C ILE A 495 11.05 -22.08 -4.30
N ALA A 496 10.09 -22.64 -3.56
CA ALA A 496 9.61 -24.00 -3.77
C ALA A 496 8.94 -24.19 -5.13
N GLY A 497 8.11 -23.23 -5.57
CA GLY A 497 7.45 -23.28 -6.88
C GLY A 497 8.43 -23.17 -8.04
N LEU A 498 9.43 -22.27 -7.91
CA LEU A 498 10.49 -22.13 -8.91
C LEU A 498 11.35 -23.40 -9.00
N TRP A 499 11.85 -23.90 -7.85
CA TRP A 499 12.78 -25.01 -7.80
C TRP A 499 12.15 -26.32 -8.32
N SER A 500 10.92 -26.62 -7.91
CA SER A 500 10.18 -27.80 -8.40
C SER A 500 9.76 -27.70 -9.86
N GLY A 501 9.70 -26.51 -10.44
CA GLY A 501 9.14 -26.24 -11.77
C GLY A 501 7.61 -26.19 -11.81
N GLU A 502 6.93 -26.32 -10.68
CA GLU A 502 5.45 -26.29 -10.60
C GLU A 502 4.89 -24.93 -10.96
N ASP A 503 5.61 -23.84 -10.65
CA ASP A 503 5.18 -22.50 -11.02
C ASP A 503 5.14 -22.31 -12.54
N LEU A 504 6.18 -22.74 -13.25
CA LEU A 504 6.21 -22.71 -14.72
C LEU A 504 5.07 -23.55 -15.31
N ALA A 505 4.86 -24.76 -14.78
CA ALA A 505 3.77 -25.63 -15.20
C ALA A 505 2.39 -25.02 -14.94
N ALA A 506 2.22 -24.34 -13.82
CA ALA A 506 0.98 -23.63 -13.49
C ALA A 506 0.69 -22.50 -14.48
N GLN A 507 1.68 -21.64 -14.80
CA GLN A 507 1.54 -20.58 -15.79
C GLN A 507 1.11 -21.10 -17.17
N VAL A 508 1.77 -22.17 -17.65
CA VAL A 508 1.43 -22.81 -18.95
C VAL A 508 0.01 -23.37 -18.91
N ARG A 509 -0.38 -24.02 -17.81
CA ARG A 509 -1.71 -24.65 -17.65
C ARG A 509 -2.86 -23.62 -17.76
N ILE A 510 -2.65 -22.39 -17.29
CA ILE A 510 -3.65 -21.32 -17.34
C ILE A 510 -3.54 -20.46 -18.61
N GLY A 511 -2.70 -20.84 -19.57
CA GLY A 511 -2.58 -20.20 -20.88
C GLY A 511 -1.63 -19.01 -20.95
N LEU A 512 -0.85 -18.74 -19.91
CA LEU A 512 0.24 -17.78 -19.96
C LEU A 512 1.41 -18.30 -20.79
N LYS A 513 2.25 -17.39 -21.28
CA LYS A 513 3.45 -17.72 -22.07
C LYS A 513 4.72 -17.29 -21.30
N PRO A 514 5.07 -17.98 -20.19
CA PRO A 514 6.24 -17.62 -19.42
C PRO A 514 7.53 -17.89 -20.19
N SER A 515 8.57 -17.10 -19.92
CA SER A 515 9.91 -17.38 -20.42
C SER A 515 10.56 -18.51 -19.60
N ALA A 516 10.50 -19.73 -20.12
CA ALA A 516 11.17 -20.89 -19.50
C ALA A 516 12.69 -20.65 -19.34
N ALA A 517 13.31 -19.93 -20.30
CA ALA A 517 14.73 -19.60 -20.24
C ALA A 517 15.03 -18.63 -19.09
N ALA A 518 14.21 -17.59 -18.86
CA ALA A 518 14.37 -16.67 -17.74
C ALA A 518 14.20 -17.38 -16.40
N MET A 519 13.20 -18.25 -16.27
CA MET A 519 12.99 -19.06 -15.07
C MET A 519 14.17 -20.00 -14.80
N GLN A 520 14.73 -20.62 -15.85
CA GLN A 520 15.91 -21.46 -15.72
C GLN A 520 17.14 -20.65 -15.30
N GLN A 521 17.35 -19.45 -15.85
CA GLN A 521 18.44 -18.57 -15.44
C GLN A 521 18.38 -18.19 -13.95
N ILE A 522 17.18 -17.90 -13.42
CA ILE A 522 16.99 -17.64 -11.98
C ILE A 522 17.36 -18.89 -11.17
N LYS A 523 16.89 -20.07 -11.60
CA LYS A 523 17.20 -21.34 -10.94
C LYS A 523 18.69 -21.65 -10.97
N ASP A 524 19.36 -21.43 -12.09
CA ASP A 524 20.81 -21.62 -12.25
C ASP A 524 21.61 -20.66 -11.37
N ARG A 525 21.23 -19.39 -11.28
CA ARG A 525 21.88 -18.43 -10.37
C ARG A 525 21.75 -18.86 -8.92
N LEU A 526 20.58 -19.34 -8.50
CA LEU A 526 20.36 -19.84 -7.15
C LEU A 526 21.22 -21.09 -6.90
N ALA A 527 21.26 -22.01 -7.85
CA ALA A 527 22.06 -23.23 -7.77
C ALA A 527 23.56 -22.93 -7.70
N HIS A 528 24.08 -22.12 -8.64
CA HIS A 528 25.52 -21.77 -8.69
C HIS A 528 25.95 -20.90 -7.49
N GLY A 529 25.20 -19.85 -7.17
CA GLY A 529 25.46 -18.98 -6.01
C GLY A 529 25.38 -19.72 -4.68
N GLY A 530 24.55 -20.76 -4.62
CA GLY A 530 24.37 -21.64 -3.46
C GLY A 530 25.33 -22.85 -3.43
N GLY A 531 25.99 -23.19 -4.54
CA GLY A 531 26.75 -24.44 -4.66
C GLY A 531 25.86 -25.67 -4.59
N LEU A 532 24.62 -25.60 -5.15
CA LEU A 532 23.58 -26.63 -5.00
C LEU A 532 23.50 -27.55 -6.23
N PRO A 533 23.57 -28.87 -6.09
CA PRO A 533 23.17 -29.81 -7.13
C PRO A 533 21.69 -29.66 -7.53
N GLY A 534 21.33 -29.98 -8.77
CA GLY A 534 19.98 -29.80 -9.30
C GLY A 534 18.90 -30.67 -8.62
N ASP A 535 19.29 -31.72 -7.90
CA ASP A 535 18.44 -32.62 -7.14
C ASP A 535 18.34 -32.27 -5.64
N THR A 536 18.88 -31.12 -5.26
CA THR A 536 18.86 -30.68 -3.86
C THR A 536 17.42 -30.57 -3.35
N PRO A 537 17.11 -31.12 -2.16
CA PRO A 537 15.79 -30.97 -1.54
C PRO A 537 15.37 -29.52 -1.36
N THR A 538 14.12 -29.20 -1.67
CA THR A 538 13.56 -27.83 -1.68
C THR A 538 13.83 -27.04 -0.40
N GLU A 539 13.67 -27.65 0.78
CA GLU A 539 13.95 -26.96 2.05
C GLU A 539 15.42 -26.53 2.18
N LYS A 540 16.36 -27.32 1.66
CA LYS A 540 17.79 -26.97 1.64
C LYS A 540 18.07 -25.81 0.69
N VAL A 541 17.35 -25.75 -0.43
CA VAL A 541 17.44 -24.62 -1.36
C VAL A 541 16.92 -23.34 -0.71
N ILE A 542 15.78 -23.42 -0.01
CA ILE A 542 15.21 -22.29 0.74
C ILE A 542 16.21 -21.80 1.81
N GLU A 543 16.70 -22.70 2.64
CA GLU A 543 17.69 -22.38 3.68
C GLU A 543 18.92 -21.67 3.07
N ARG A 544 19.45 -22.20 1.97
CA ARG A 544 20.61 -21.62 1.29
C ARG A 544 20.34 -20.24 0.69
N ALA A 545 19.15 -20.01 0.14
CA ALA A 545 18.76 -18.70 -0.38
C ALA A 545 18.79 -17.63 0.73
N TYR A 546 18.28 -17.94 1.91
CA TYR A 546 18.33 -17.03 3.06
C TYR A 546 19.73 -16.87 3.65
N MET A 547 20.57 -17.90 3.60
CA MET A 547 22.01 -17.78 3.94
C MET A 547 22.72 -16.79 3.01
N LEU A 548 22.44 -16.85 1.70
CA LEU A 548 22.98 -15.89 0.72
C LEU A 548 22.51 -14.46 1.02
N LEU A 549 21.21 -14.28 1.28
CA LEU A 549 20.68 -12.95 1.63
C LEU A 549 21.25 -12.41 2.96
N ALA A 550 21.58 -13.29 3.89
CA ALA A 550 22.20 -12.89 5.16
C ALA A 550 23.61 -12.28 4.98
N GLU A 551 24.30 -12.55 3.86
CA GLU A 551 25.59 -11.94 3.51
C GLU A 551 25.43 -10.44 3.09
N SER A 552 24.20 -10.00 2.78
CA SER A 552 23.94 -8.65 2.27
C SER A 552 24.27 -7.57 3.31
N PRO A 553 24.88 -6.43 2.91
CA PRO A 553 25.06 -5.27 3.77
C PRO A 553 23.76 -4.49 4.04
N SER A 554 22.68 -4.80 3.35
CA SER A 554 21.39 -4.07 3.39
C SER A 554 20.80 -4.00 4.81
N LEU A 555 20.08 -2.92 5.11
CA LEU A 555 19.55 -2.68 6.47
C LEU A 555 18.52 -3.71 6.89
N ILE A 556 17.73 -4.23 5.95
CA ILE A 556 16.63 -5.18 6.22
C ILE A 556 16.72 -6.39 5.30
N VAL A 557 16.47 -7.58 5.85
CA VAL A 557 16.21 -8.81 5.08
C VAL A 557 14.79 -9.26 5.36
N ALA A 558 13.99 -9.47 4.31
CA ALA A 558 12.63 -10.00 4.43
C ALA A 558 12.58 -11.48 4.02
N ALA A 559 11.94 -12.29 4.86
CA ALA A 559 11.62 -13.69 4.60
C ALA A 559 10.11 -13.87 4.50
N THR A 560 9.63 -14.65 3.53
CA THR A 560 8.19 -14.88 3.33
C THR A 560 7.69 -16.06 4.17
N LEU A 561 6.42 -16.00 4.60
CA LEU A 561 5.78 -17.12 5.29
C LEU A 561 5.58 -18.33 4.37
N GLU A 562 5.41 -18.08 3.08
CA GLU A 562 5.31 -19.10 2.04
C GLU A 562 6.58 -19.96 1.98
N ASP A 563 7.76 -19.31 2.03
CA ASP A 563 9.03 -20.04 2.05
C ASP A 563 9.24 -20.79 3.37
N ALA A 564 8.78 -20.21 4.50
CA ALA A 564 8.85 -20.87 5.82
C ALA A 564 8.06 -22.18 5.89
N LEU A 565 7.11 -22.38 4.98
CA LEU A 565 6.28 -23.59 4.83
C LEU A 565 6.52 -24.33 3.49
N ALA A 566 7.54 -23.94 2.73
CA ALA A 566 7.87 -24.48 1.41
C ALA A 566 6.66 -24.53 0.45
N VAL A 567 5.82 -23.50 0.47
CA VAL A 567 4.63 -23.38 -0.38
C VAL A 567 5.06 -23.25 -1.84
N ARG A 568 4.45 -24.02 -2.74
CA ARG A 568 4.76 -24.02 -4.16
C ARG A 568 3.90 -23.08 -4.98
N GLU A 569 2.63 -22.89 -4.56
CA GLU A 569 1.70 -21.97 -5.21
C GLU A 569 2.07 -20.52 -4.90
N ARG A 570 2.14 -19.67 -5.92
CA ARG A 570 2.31 -18.23 -5.68
C ARG A 570 0.98 -17.59 -5.28
N THR A 571 1.06 -16.56 -4.47
CA THR A 571 -0.07 -15.81 -3.93
C THR A 571 -0.88 -15.09 -5.00
N ASN A 572 -0.17 -14.47 -5.95
CA ASN A 572 -0.75 -13.75 -7.08
C ASN A 572 -0.03 -14.13 -8.37
N MET A 573 -0.81 -14.23 -9.46
CA MET A 573 -0.33 -14.49 -10.81
C MET A 573 -0.64 -13.27 -11.68
N PRO A 574 0.29 -12.32 -11.85
CA PRO A 574 0.08 -11.12 -12.65
C PRO A 574 -0.44 -11.44 -14.05
N GLY A 575 -1.36 -10.60 -14.56
CA GLY A 575 -2.00 -10.80 -15.85
C GLY A 575 -3.16 -11.80 -15.84
N THR A 576 -3.59 -12.27 -14.66
CA THR A 576 -4.78 -13.14 -14.51
C THR A 576 -5.81 -12.51 -13.58
N VAL A 577 -7.09 -12.86 -13.77
CA VAL A 577 -8.19 -12.46 -12.90
C VAL A 577 -8.83 -13.70 -12.28
N GLU A 578 -9.55 -14.51 -13.09
CA GLU A 578 -10.24 -15.73 -12.64
C GLU A 578 -9.45 -17.01 -12.93
N GLN A 579 -8.44 -16.94 -13.80
CA GLN A 579 -7.65 -18.08 -14.23
C GLN A 579 -6.77 -18.66 -13.11
N TRP A 580 -6.43 -17.82 -12.13
CA TRP A 580 -5.67 -18.17 -10.93
C TRP A 580 -6.45 -17.69 -9.69
N PRO A 581 -6.41 -18.44 -8.56
CA PRO A 581 -7.10 -18.04 -7.33
C PRO A 581 -6.33 -16.93 -6.58
N ASN A 582 -6.09 -15.81 -7.28
CA ASN A 582 -5.35 -14.68 -6.76
C ASN A 582 -5.86 -14.24 -5.38
N TRP A 583 -4.95 -14.00 -4.44
CA TRP A 583 -5.24 -13.47 -3.10
C TRP A 583 -6.17 -14.35 -2.25
N SER A 584 -6.41 -15.62 -2.66
CA SER A 584 -7.38 -16.51 -2.01
C SER A 584 -6.79 -17.83 -1.53
N ILE A 585 -5.47 -17.99 -1.61
CA ILE A 585 -4.75 -19.19 -1.19
C ILE A 585 -4.34 -19.01 0.28
N PRO A 586 -4.83 -19.85 1.21
CA PRO A 586 -4.39 -19.81 2.60
C PRO A 586 -3.04 -20.50 2.77
N LEU A 587 -2.30 -20.13 3.82
CA LEU A 587 -1.13 -20.89 4.25
C LEU A 587 -1.52 -22.32 4.68
N PRO A 588 -0.77 -23.35 4.27
CA PRO A 588 -1.06 -24.74 4.63
C PRO A 588 -0.87 -24.94 6.14
N GLY A 589 -1.89 -25.51 6.79
CA GLY A 589 -1.89 -25.82 8.22
C GLY A 589 -1.91 -24.61 9.15
N GLY A 590 -2.07 -23.41 8.62
CA GLY A 590 -2.24 -22.17 9.40
C GLY A 590 -1.03 -21.76 10.23
N LEU A 591 -1.26 -20.88 11.21
CA LEU A 591 -0.21 -20.38 12.12
C LEU A 591 0.35 -21.51 13.01
N GLU A 592 -0.45 -22.52 13.34
CA GLU A 592 -0.02 -23.68 14.10
C GLU A 592 1.11 -24.44 13.36
N ALA A 593 0.97 -24.65 12.06
CA ALA A 593 2.00 -25.29 11.25
C ALA A 593 3.24 -24.40 11.09
N LEU A 594 3.05 -23.08 10.94
CA LEU A 594 4.13 -22.12 10.86
C LEU A 594 4.97 -22.10 12.14
N GLU A 595 4.32 -22.00 13.30
CA GLU A 595 4.96 -21.98 14.61
C GLU A 595 5.72 -23.27 14.92
N ALA A 596 5.25 -24.42 14.41
CA ALA A 596 5.88 -25.73 14.54
C ALA A 596 6.90 -26.02 13.43
N SER A 597 7.07 -25.14 12.42
CA SER A 597 7.92 -25.42 11.25
C SER A 597 9.42 -25.41 11.60
N PRO A 598 10.13 -26.54 11.43
CA PRO A 598 11.57 -26.57 11.60
C PRO A 598 12.29 -25.69 10.55
N LEU A 599 11.70 -25.52 9.36
CA LEU A 599 12.26 -24.67 8.30
C LEU A 599 12.17 -23.19 8.69
N ALA A 600 11.02 -22.75 9.23
CA ALA A 600 10.87 -21.39 9.77
C ALA A 600 11.91 -21.09 10.85
N ALA A 601 12.13 -22.04 11.79
CA ALA A 601 13.15 -21.92 12.83
C ALA A 601 14.57 -21.80 12.27
N ARG A 602 14.91 -22.58 11.22
CA ARG A 602 16.24 -22.49 10.56
C ARG A 602 16.44 -21.14 9.86
N ILE A 603 15.41 -20.67 9.11
CA ILE A 603 15.45 -19.33 8.47
C ILE A 603 15.67 -18.24 9.53
N ALA A 604 14.86 -18.25 10.60
CA ALA A 604 14.95 -17.29 11.69
C ALA A 604 16.34 -17.30 12.36
N ALA A 605 16.92 -18.48 12.60
CA ALA A 605 18.25 -18.61 13.17
C ALA A 605 19.34 -17.97 12.28
N VAL A 606 19.31 -18.22 10.96
CA VAL A 606 20.25 -17.62 10.00
C VAL A 606 20.16 -16.09 10.02
N LEU A 607 18.94 -15.54 9.98
CA LEU A 607 18.73 -14.10 9.92
C LEU A 607 19.01 -13.40 11.25
N SER A 608 18.80 -14.07 12.39
CA SER A 608 19.09 -13.54 13.73
C SER A 608 20.59 -13.46 14.01
N VAL A 609 21.41 -14.42 13.53
CA VAL A 609 22.88 -14.35 13.60
C VAL A 609 23.41 -13.14 12.84
N ARG A 610 22.89 -12.88 11.63
CA ARG A 610 23.22 -11.69 10.85
C ARG A 610 22.89 -10.40 11.62
N ALA A 611 21.70 -10.34 12.21
CA ALA A 611 21.28 -9.16 12.98
C ALA A 611 22.19 -8.89 14.19
N ALA A 612 22.64 -9.93 14.86
CA ALA A 612 23.57 -9.81 16.00
C ALA A 612 24.95 -9.32 15.57
N SER A 613 25.50 -9.83 14.44
CA SER A 613 26.82 -9.42 13.94
C SER A 613 26.91 -7.96 13.48
N LYS A 614 25.78 -7.36 13.08
CA LYS A 614 25.70 -5.94 12.67
C LYS A 614 25.45 -4.97 13.82
N ARG A 615 25.17 -5.45 15.02
CA ARG A 615 25.03 -4.63 16.24
C ARG A 615 26.36 -4.43 16.97
N GLN A 616 27.38 -5.22 16.65
CA GLN A 616 28.76 -5.09 17.11
C GLN A 616 29.56 -4.19 16.15
#